data_b9ec26819aa0cde065a4591112486c29
#
_entry.id   b9ec26819aa0cde065a4591112486c29
#
_cell.length_a   1.000
_cell.length_b   1.000
_cell.length_c   1.000
_cell.angle_alpha   90.00
_cell.angle_beta   90.00
_cell.angle_gamma   90.00
#
_symmetry.space_group_name_H-M   'P 1'
#
loop_
_entity.id
_entity.type
_entity.pdbx_description
1 polymer ?
#
loop_
_entity_poly.entity_id
_entity_poly.type
_entity_poly.pdbx_seq_one_letter_code
_entity_poly.pdbx_strand_id
1 'polypeptide(L)'
;EIEITAYTGNLEDGVQLALQHMDQGFDLILSRGGTAKMLRKVAPVPVVDIPISVNDLLRATLPLGKATEPYAIVGYPNITRPAHMLCEMMKYQIEIVTIQHPDELDGVLKMLKEKGYNLVLCDVITEAATREAGLEPILILSGSEGIESAMEFSVNMCSAIEETMARSRLLA
;
A
#
# COMPACT_ATOMS: atom_id res chain seq x y z
N GLU A 1 19.02 6.96 -19.56
CA GLU A 1 19.28 7.54 -18.22
C GLU A 1 17.95 7.63 -17.50
N ILE A 2 17.92 7.23 -16.21
CA ILE A 2 16.69 7.27 -15.39
C ILE A 2 16.90 8.38 -14.38
N GLU A 3 15.96 9.29 -14.34
CA GLU A 3 15.89 10.34 -13.33
C GLU A 3 14.75 10.04 -12.36
N ILE A 4 15.02 10.13 -11.05
CA ILE A 4 14.04 9.87 -10.00
C ILE A 4 13.93 11.11 -9.13
N THR A 5 12.70 11.63 -9.03
CA THR A 5 12.37 12.71 -8.11
C THR A 5 11.41 12.22 -7.05
N ALA A 6 11.75 12.41 -5.78
CA ALA A 6 10.94 11.96 -4.67
C ALA A 6 10.15 13.13 -4.04
N TYR A 7 8.88 12.86 -3.80
CA TYR A 7 7.97 13.78 -3.10
C TYR A 7 7.32 13.08 -1.91
N THR A 8 6.95 13.85 -0.91
CA THR A 8 6.23 13.32 0.27
C THR A 8 4.81 13.87 0.28
N GLY A 9 3.83 12.98 0.16
CA GLY A 9 2.41 13.31 0.21
C GLY A 9 1.58 12.06 0.45
N ASN A 10 0.40 12.23 1.04
CA ASN A 10 -0.46 11.14 1.45
C ASN A 10 -1.89 11.40 1.02
N LEU A 11 -2.58 10.39 0.48
CA LEU A 11 -3.96 10.47 -0.01
C LEU A 11 -4.17 11.71 -0.92
N GLU A 12 -5.13 12.59 -0.59
CA GLU A 12 -5.44 13.79 -1.34
C GLU A 12 -4.23 14.73 -1.52
N ASP A 13 -3.44 14.91 -0.48
CA ASP A 13 -2.23 15.75 -0.53
C ASP A 13 -1.22 15.18 -1.53
N GLY A 14 -1.03 13.86 -1.53
CA GLY A 14 -0.17 13.16 -2.48
C GLY A 14 -0.67 13.30 -3.93
N VAL A 15 -1.99 13.26 -4.13
CA VAL A 15 -2.60 13.47 -5.45
C VAL A 15 -2.41 14.91 -5.93
N GLN A 16 -2.69 15.89 -5.09
CA GLN A 16 -2.50 17.30 -5.42
C GLN A 16 -1.03 17.59 -5.77
N LEU A 17 -0.11 17.08 -4.98
CA LEU A 17 1.32 17.24 -5.20
C LEU A 17 1.76 16.63 -6.55
N ALA A 18 1.31 15.43 -6.87
CA ALA A 18 1.61 14.79 -8.14
C ALA A 18 1.07 15.60 -9.33
N LEU A 19 -0.18 16.07 -9.26
CA LEU A 19 -0.80 16.85 -10.33
C LEU A 19 -0.10 18.20 -10.54
N GLN A 20 0.39 18.85 -9.47
CA GLN A 20 1.15 20.10 -9.56
C GLN A 20 2.48 19.96 -10.32
N HIS A 21 3.04 18.77 -10.36
CA HIS A 21 4.34 18.51 -10.98
C HIS A 21 4.26 17.74 -12.31
N MET A 22 3.05 17.47 -12.82
CA MET A 22 2.87 16.72 -14.08
C MET A 22 3.43 17.41 -15.32
N ASP A 23 3.54 18.73 -15.31
CA ASP A 23 4.16 19.55 -16.37
C ASP A 23 5.67 19.35 -16.49
N GLN A 24 6.32 18.72 -15.51
CA GLN A 24 7.74 18.40 -15.55
C GLN A 24 8.08 17.20 -16.45
N GLY A 25 7.09 16.55 -17.05
CA GLY A 25 7.29 15.52 -18.06
C GLY A 25 7.68 14.15 -17.51
N PHE A 26 7.14 13.76 -16.38
CA PHE A 26 7.35 12.42 -15.83
C PHE A 26 6.68 11.34 -16.71
N ASP A 27 7.36 10.21 -16.90
CA ASP A 27 6.86 9.08 -17.68
C ASP A 27 5.96 8.15 -16.88
N LEU A 28 6.15 8.09 -15.57
CA LEU A 28 5.33 7.31 -14.65
C LEU A 28 5.43 7.82 -13.20
N ILE A 29 4.51 7.36 -12.36
CA ILE A 29 4.50 7.62 -10.93
C ILE A 29 4.63 6.30 -10.19
N LEU A 30 5.55 6.26 -9.21
CA LEU A 30 5.60 5.22 -8.19
C LEU A 30 4.88 5.72 -6.94
N SER A 31 3.91 4.95 -6.47
CA SER A 31 3.19 5.27 -5.23
C SER A 31 2.68 3.99 -4.58
N ARG A 32 2.06 4.08 -3.42
CA ARG A 32 1.54 2.90 -2.72
C ARG A 32 0.15 3.13 -2.13
N GLY A 33 -0.53 2.01 -1.87
CA GLY A 33 -1.76 1.97 -1.07
C GLY A 33 -2.86 2.88 -1.62
N GLY A 34 -3.49 3.63 -0.74
CA GLY A 34 -4.59 4.52 -1.08
C GLY A 34 -4.22 5.64 -2.03
N THR A 35 -3.04 6.24 -1.85
CA THR A 35 -2.53 7.29 -2.74
C THR A 35 -2.36 6.78 -4.17
N ALA A 36 -1.76 5.60 -4.36
CA ALA A 36 -1.64 4.97 -5.68
C ALA A 36 -3.01 4.70 -6.32
N LYS A 37 -3.97 4.22 -5.52
CA LYS A 37 -5.34 3.96 -5.99
C LYS A 37 -6.05 5.23 -6.43
N MET A 38 -5.84 6.34 -5.75
CA MET A 38 -6.39 7.65 -6.10
C MET A 38 -5.71 8.23 -7.35
N LEU A 39 -4.37 8.17 -7.39
CA LEU A 39 -3.57 8.64 -8.53
C LEU A 39 -3.96 7.95 -9.84
N ARG A 40 -4.22 6.64 -9.84
CA ARG A 40 -4.65 5.90 -11.04
C ARG A 40 -5.93 6.44 -11.68
N LYS A 41 -6.75 7.16 -10.94
CA LYS A 41 -8.00 7.72 -11.46
C LYS A 41 -7.80 9.05 -12.17
N VAL A 42 -6.72 9.77 -11.88
CA VAL A 42 -6.55 11.17 -12.29
C VAL A 42 -5.21 11.45 -12.98
N ALA A 43 -4.18 10.64 -12.76
CA ALA A 43 -2.87 10.85 -13.37
C ALA A 43 -2.90 10.55 -14.87
N PRO A 44 -2.29 11.40 -15.72
CA PRO A 44 -2.19 11.18 -17.14
C PRO A 44 -1.12 10.17 -17.56
N VAL A 45 -0.32 9.72 -16.60
CA VAL A 45 0.78 8.76 -16.77
C VAL A 45 0.50 7.48 -15.96
N PRO A 46 1.14 6.35 -16.31
CA PRO A 46 1.01 5.12 -15.55
C PRO A 46 1.38 5.30 -14.07
N VAL A 47 0.64 4.65 -13.19
CA VAL A 47 0.91 4.62 -11.75
C VAL A 47 1.25 3.19 -11.34
N VAL A 48 2.49 2.97 -10.94
CA VAL A 48 2.99 1.70 -10.43
C VAL A 48 2.84 1.67 -8.91
N ASP A 49 2.21 0.62 -8.41
CA ASP A 49 1.99 0.41 -6.99
C ASP A 49 3.21 -0.29 -6.37
N ILE A 50 3.69 0.25 -5.27
CA ILE A 50 4.68 -0.43 -4.43
C ILE A 50 3.92 -1.42 -3.56
N PRO A 51 4.05 -2.74 -3.78
CA PRO A 51 3.25 -3.74 -3.07
C PRO A 51 3.65 -3.84 -1.60
N ILE A 52 2.71 -4.30 -0.78
CA ILE A 52 3.02 -4.82 0.55
C ILE A 52 3.38 -6.29 0.42
N SER A 53 4.54 -6.64 0.91
CA SER A 53 5.08 -8.00 0.87
C SER A 53 4.84 -8.75 2.17
N VAL A 54 5.04 -10.08 2.15
CA VAL A 54 5.06 -10.91 3.37
C VAL A 54 6.16 -10.45 4.33
N ASN A 55 7.29 -9.96 3.81
CA ASN A 55 8.38 -9.42 4.63
C ASN A 55 7.98 -8.15 5.37
N ASP A 56 7.18 -7.28 4.76
CA ASP A 56 6.69 -6.07 5.40
C ASP A 56 5.78 -6.41 6.58
N LEU A 57 4.91 -7.38 6.39
CA LEU A 57 4.04 -7.89 7.45
C LEU A 57 4.83 -8.59 8.54
N LEU A 58 5.83 -9.37 8.18
CA LEU A 58 6.72 -10.01 9.16
C LEU A 58 7.44 -8.95 10.01
N ARG A 59 7.97 -7.90 9.40
CA ARG A 59 8.59 -6.79 10.15
C ARG A 59 7.60 -6.09 11.08
N ALA A 60 6.35 -5.90 10.65
CA ALA A 60 5.33 -5.28 11.48
C ALA A 60 4.87 -6.19 12.65
N THR A 61 4.85 -7.51 12.44
CA THR A 61 4.38 -8.48 13.45
C THR A 61 5.47 -8.97 14.41
N LEU A 62 6.74 -9.00 14.00
CA LEU A 62 7.85 -9.47 14.85
C LEU A 62 7.94 -8.77 16.22
N PRO A 63 7.82 -7.44 16.33
CA PRO A 63 7.84 -6.77 17.63
C PRO A 63 6.65 -7.16 18.50
N LEU A 64 5.52 -7.52 17.88
CA LEU A 64 4.28 -7.90 18.56
C LEU A 64 4.27 -9.34 19.02
N GLY A 65 5.14 -10.19 18.51
CA GLY A 65 5.25 -11.60 18.93
C GLY A 65 5.62 -11.78 20.41
N LYS A 66 6.02 -10.71 21.09
CA LYS A 66 6.25 -10.65 22.55
C LYS A 66 5.16 -9.85 23.28
N ALA A 67 4.20 -9.28 22.55
CA ALA A 67 3.12 -8.53 23.16
C ALA A 67 2.16 -9.50 23.87
N THR A 68 1.73 -9.13 25.04
CA THR A 68 0.74 -9.87 25.82
C THR A 68 -0.69 -9.56 25.34
N GLU A 69 -0.85 -8.54 24.53
CA GLU A 69 -2.14 -8.07 24.04
C GLU A 69 -2.46 -8.66 22.66
N PRO A 70 -3.71 -9.08 22.44
CA PRO A 70 -4.16 -9.57 21.15
C PRO A 70 -4.20 -8.42 20.14
N TYR A 71 -3.75 -8.71 18.92
CA TYR A 71 -3.81 -7.77 17.81
C TYR A 71 -4.48 -8.40 16.58
N ALA A 72 -5.05 -7.56 15.74
CA ALA A 72 -5.69 -7.95 14.50
C ALA A 72 -5.02 -7.25 13.30
N ILE A 73 -5.21 -7.81 12.11
CA ILE A 73 -4.82 -7.17 10.84
C ILE A 73 -6.10 -6.79 10.12
N VAL A 74 -6.24 -5.51 9.79
CA VAL A 74 -7.40 -4.99 9.05
C VAL A 74 -6.92 -4.28 7.80
N GLY A 75 -7.51 -4.60 6.67
CA GLY A 75 -7.16 -3.93 5.43
C GLY A 75 -7.86 -4.49 4.20
N TYR A 76 -7.53 -3.91 3.06
CA TYR A 76 -7.99 -4.38 1.77
C TYR A 76 -7.24 -5.66 1.35
N PRO A 77 -7.70 -6.36 0.28
CA PRO A 77 -7.08 -7.61 -0.17
C PRO A 77 -5.57 -7.55 -0.45
N ASN A 78 -5.03 -6.39 -0.83
CA ASN A 78 -3.59 -6.19 -1.03
C ASN A 78 -2.76 -6.31 0.26
N ILE A 79 -3.40 -6.17 1.42
CA ILE A 79 -2.80 -6.35 2.75
C ILE A 79 -3.13 -7.74 3.30
N THR A 80 -4.39 -8.13 3.23
CA THR A 80 -4.84 -9.34 3.91
C THR A 80 -4.43 -10.63 3.22
N ARG A 81 -4.25 -10.63 1.88
CA ARG A 81 -3.70 -11.80 1.16
C ARG A 81 -2.29 -12.17 1.62
N PRO A 82 -1.29 -11.26 1.58
CA PRO A 82 0.03 -11.58 2.13
C PRO A 82 0.00 -11.85 3.63
N ALA A 83 -0.94 -11.28 4.40
CA ALA A 83 -1.12 -11.59 5.82
C ALA A 83 -1.56 -13.04 6.05
N HIS A 84 -2.51 -13.54 5.27
CA HIS A 84 -2.90 -14.96 5.32
C HIS A 84 -1.72 -15.87 4.97
N MET A 85 -0.94 -15.54 3.92
CA MET A 85 0.26 -16.30 3.57
C MET A 85 1.27 -16.35 4.72
N LEU A 86 1.53 -15.21 5.37
CA LEU A 86 2.42 -15.14 6.53
C LEU A 86 1.91 -16.04 7.66
N CYS A 87 0.63 -15.95 7.99
CA CYS A 87 0.02 -16.75 9.06
C CYS A 87 0.11 -18.27 8.77
N GLU A 88 -0.11 -18.68 7.52
CA GLU A 88 0.07 -20.07 7.11
C GLU A 88 1.51 -20.55 7.29
N MET A 89 2.48 -19.76 6.81
CA MET A 89 3.91 -20.13 6.85
C MET A 89 4.44 -20.19 8.28
N MET A 90 4.06 -19.22 9.10
CA MET A 90 4.57 -19.06 10.47
C MET A 90 3.72 -19.77 11.52
N LYS A 91 2.58 -20.37 11.13
CA LYS A 91 1.59 -20.95 12.04
C LYS A 91 1.05 -19.95 13.07
N TYR A 92 0.96 -18.68 12.67
CA TYR A 92 0.38 -17.64 13.50
C TYR A 92 -1.14 -17.73 13.53
N GLN A 93 -1.72 -17.47 14.68
CA GLN A 93 -3.18 -17.34 14.86
C GLN A 93 -3.52 -15.88 15.11
N ILE A 94 -3.57 -15.11 14.04
CA ILE A 94 -3.89 -13.69 14.07
C ILE A 94 -5.26 -13.49 13.42
N GLU A 95 -6.12 -12.69 14.03
CA GLU A 95 -7.38 -12.30 13.43
C GLU A 95 -7.10 -11.39 12.23
N ILE A 96 -7.52 -11.80 11.04
CA ILE A 96 -7.35 -11.05 9.80
C ILE A 96 -8.73 -10.71 9.26
N VAL A 97 -9.02 -9.42 9.12
CA VAL A 97 -10.30 -8.94 8.59
C VAL A 97 -10.08 -8.19 7.29
N THR A 98 -10.64 -8.72 6.20
CA THR A 98 -10.59 -8.08 4.89
C THR A 98 -11.80 -7.20 4.71
N ILE A 99 -11.58 -5.93 4.38
CA ILE A 99 -12.63 -4.99 3.96
C ILE A 99 -12.60 -4.83 2.45
N GLN A 100 -13.77 -4.67 1.83
CA GLN A 100 -13.92 -4.40 0.40
C GLN A 100 -14.28 -2.93 0.17
N HIS A 101 -15.05 -2.36 1.10
CA HIS A 101 -15.53 -0.98 1.03
C HIS A 101 -15.20 -0.23 2.33
N PRO A 102 -14.95 1.10 2.25
CA PRO A 102 -14.68 1.91 3.45
C PRO A 102 -15.79 1.86 4.50
N ASP A 103 -17.04 1.72 4.07
CA ASP A 103 -18.22 1.72 4.96
C ASP A 103 -18.23 0.51 5.92
N GLU A 104 -17.48 -0.55 5.62
CA GLU A 104 -17.36 -1.73 6.48
C GLU A 104 -16.47 -1.48 7.69
N LEU A 105 -15.60 -0.49 7.62
CA LEU A 105 -14.51 -0.28 8.56
C LEU A 105 -14.98 -0.02 9.99
N ASP A 106 -15.95 0.86 10.16
CA ASP A 106 -16.48 1.20 11.49
C ASP A 106 -17.07 -0.01 12.22
N GLY A 107 -17.83 -0.82 11.48
CA GLY A 107 -18.40 -2.06 12.00
C GLY A 107 -17.34 -3.09 12.40
N VAL A 108 -16.29 -3.22 11.58
CA VAL A 108 -15.15 -4.12 11.84
C VAL A 108 -14.38 -3.68 13.07
N LEU A 109 -14.04 -2.40 13.18
CA LEU A 109 -13.28 -1.88 14.32
C LEU A 109 -14.05 -1.98 15.63
N LYS A 110 -15.36 -1.72 15.60
CA LYS A 110 -16.22 -1.91 16.76
C LYS A 110 -16.27 -3.38 17.20
N MET A 111 -16.44 -4.30 16.26
CA MET A 111 -16.42 -5.75 16.53
C MET A 111 -15.08 -6.19 17.15
N LEU A 112 -13.96 -5.73 16.64
CA LEU A 112 -12.64 -6.05 17.19
C LEU A 112 -12.48 -5.53 18.62
N LYS A 113 -12.91 -4.30 18.87
CA LYS A 113 -12.89 -3.72 20.22
C LYS A 113 -13.75 -4.51 21.22
N GLU A 114 -14.95 -4.93 20.81
CA GLU A 114 -15.84 -5.76 21.63
C GLU A 114 -15.24 -7.15 21.92
N LYS A 115 -14.43 -7.68 21.00
CA LYS A 115 -13.65 -8.93 21.18
C LYS A 115 -12.41 -8.75 22.07
N GLY A 116 -12.07 -7.52 22.48
CA GLY A 116 -10.94 -7.25 23.37
C GLY A 116 -9.60 -7.00 22.63
N TYR A 117 -9.63 -6.73 21.34
CA TYR A 117 -8.45 -6.28 20.62
C TYR A 117 -8.16 -4.81 20.93
N ASN A 118 -6.88 -4.47 21.15
CA ASN A 118 -6.43 -3.11 21.36
C ASN A 118 -5.56 -2.60 20.23
N LEU A 119 -4.83 -3.50 19.56
CA LEU A 119 -3.87 -3.19 18.51
C LEU A 119 -4.40 -3.65 17.15
N VAL A 120 -4.25 -2.81 16.13
CA VAL A 120 -4.66 -3.12 14.75
C VAL A 120 -3.54 -2.77 13.79
N LEU A 121 -3.01 -3.78 13.11
CA LEU A 121 -2.11 -3.57 11.98
C LEU A 121 -2.93 -3.17 10.77
N CYS A 122 -2.59 -2.03 10.16
CA CYS A 122 -3.35 -1.44 9.09
C CYS A 122 -2.48 -0.59 8.15
N ASP A 123 -3.10 -0.10 7.09
CA ASP A 123 -2.52 0.93 6.24
C ASP A 123 -2.96 2.34 6.66
N VAL A 124 -2.44 3.33 5.94
CA VAL A 124 -2.75 4.74 6.19
C VAL A 124 -4.22 5.09 5.98
N ILE A 125 -4.93 4.35 5.09
CA ILE A 125 -6.36 4.61 4.84
C ILE A 125 -7.20 4.29 6.08
N THR A 126 -6.85 3.21 6.77
CA THR A 126 -7.59 2.70 7.91
C THR A 126 -7.09 3.27 9.26
N GLU A 127 -5.93 3.95 9.26
CA GLU A 127 -5.29 4.47 10.48
C GLU A 127 -6.20 5.43 11.27
N ALA A 128 -6.74 6.44 10.60
CA ALA A 128 -7.54 7.48 11.26
C ALA A 128 -8.79 6.88 11.93
N ALA A 129 -9.56 6.07 11.22
CA ALA A 129 -10.73 5.39 11.74
C ALA A 129 -10.39 4.44 12.90
N THR A 130 -9.24 3.76 12.84
CA THR A 130 -8.76 2.90 13.92
C THR A 130 -8.53 3.70 15.22
N ARG A 131 -7.90 4.90 15.12
CA ARG A 131 -7.72 5.81 16.26
C ARG A 131 -9.07 6.31 16.81
N GLU A 132 -9.96 6.73 15.92
CA GLU A 132 -11.30 7.23 16.31
C GLU A 132 -12.12 6.17 17.00
N ALA A 133 -11.98 4.90 16.62
CA ALA A 133 -12.58 3.77 17.31
C ALA A 133 -11.96 3.50 18.69
N GLY A 134 -10.86 4.20 19.06
CA GLY A 134 -10.14 4.02 20.31
C GLY A 134 -9.31 2.74 20.34
N LEU A 135 -8.81 2.31 19.19
CA LEU A 135 -7.82 1.24 19.01
C LEU A 135 -6.49 1.87 18.64
N GLU A 136 -5.40 1.17 18.88
CA GLU A 136 -4.06 1.62 18.54
C GLU A 136 -3.66 1.08 17.15
N PRO A 137 -3.51 1.93 16.13
CA PRO A 137 -3.08 1.52 14.81
C PRO A 137 -1.56 1.32 14.77
N ILE A 138 -1.15 0.24 14.11
CA ILE A 138 0.25 -0.03 13.77
C ILE A 138 0.34 -0.06 12.25
N LEU A 139 1.10 0.89 11.69
CA LEU A 139 1.22 1.00 10.24
C LEU A 139 2.12 -0.09 9.66
N ILE A 140 1.63 -0.73 8.62
CA ILE A 140 2.41 -1.63 7.79
C ILE A 140 3.14 -0.77 6.75
N LEU A 141 4.46 -0.72 6.83
CA LEU A 141 5.32 0.06 5.93
C LEU A 141 5.99 -0.86 4.92
N SER A 142 6.18 -0.38 3.69
CA SER A 142 6.93 -1.10 2.66
C SER A 142 8.43 -1.04 2.96
N GLY A 143 9.11 -2.17 2.86
CA GLY A 143 10.55 -2.25 2.94
C GLY A 143 11.25 -1.85 1.63
N SER A 144 12.58 -1.76 1.68
CA SER A 144 13.40 -1.41 0.51
C SER A 144 13.20 -2.37 -0.65
N GLU A 145 13.04 -3.67 -0.39
CA GLU A 145 12.85 -4.69 -1.43
C GLU A 145 11.55 -4.50 -2.23
N GLY A 146 10.48 -4.04 -1.61
CA GLY A 146 9.23 -3.71 -2.32
C GLY A 146 9.40 -2.50 -3.24
N ILE A 147 10.14 -1.49 -2.76
CA ILE A 147 10.47 -0.29 -3.52
C ILE A 147 11.37 -0.65 -4.70
N GLU A 148 12.44 -1.41 -4.46
CA GLU A 148 13.40 -1.86 -5.50
C GLU A 148 12.69 -2.65 -6.61
N SER A 149 11.84 -3.62 -6.24
CA SER A 149 11.06 -4.40 -7.19
C SER A 149 10.10 -3.54 -8.02
N ALA A 150 9.45 -2.55 -7.40
CA ALA A 150 8.58 -1.63 -8.11
C ALA A 150 9.38 -0.70 -9.06
N MET A 151 10.58 -0.29 -8.66
CA MET A 151 11.48 0.49 -9.51
C MET A 151 11.95 -0.32 -10.72
N GLU A 152 12.40 -1.56 -10.53
CA GLU A 152 12.83 -2.44 -11.64
C GLU A 152 11.66 -2.68 -12.62
N PHE A 153 10.46 -2.95 -12.11
CA PHE A 153 9.27 -3.09 -12.94
C PHE A 153 8.99 -1.82 -13.74
N SER A 154 9.12 -0.65 -13.13
CA SER A 154 8.88 0.64 -13.76
C SER A 154 9.86 0.93 -14.90
N VAL A 155 11.14 0.63 -14.69
CA VAL A 155 12.18 0.75 -15.71
C VAL A 155 11.86 -0.13 -16.93
N ASN A 156 11.53 -1.40 -16.68
CA ASN A 156 11.17 -2.34 -17.73
C ASN A 156 9.91 -1.88 -18.50
N MET A 157 8.93 -1.35 -17.79
CA MET A 157 7.71 -0.81 -18.41
C MET A 157 7.99 0.41 -19.29
N CYS A 158 8.80 1.36 -18.83
CA CYS A 158 9.20 2.52 -19.64
C CYS A 158 9.94 2.09 -20.91
N SER A 159 10.89 1.16 -20.80
CA SER A 159 11.63 0.63 -21.96
C SER A 159 10.68 -0.04 -22.98
N ALA A 160 9.73 -0.82 -22.52
CA ALA A 160 8.73 -1.46 -23.39
C ALA A 160 7.81 -0.45 -24.10
N ILE A 161 7.43 0.62 -23.41
CA ILE A 161 6.62 1.71 -23.98
C ILE A 161 7.43 2.44 -25.07
N GLU A 162 8.70 2.79 -24.79
CA GLU A 162 9.59 3.45 -25.76
C GLU A 162 9.79 2.60 -27.03
N GLU A 163 10.05 1.30 -26.87
CA GLU A 163 10.19 0.38 -28.00
C GLU A 163 8.90 0.30 -28.84
N THR A 164 7.76 0.25 -28.17
CA THR A 164 6.45 0.18 -28.85
C THR A 164 6.17 1.46 -29.63
N MET A 165 6.47 2.62 -29.05
CA MET A 165 6.32 3.91 -29.71
C MET A 165 7.29 4.05 -30.89
N ALA A 166 8.53 3.60 -30.76
CA ALA A 166 9.53 3.62 -31.83
C ALA A 166 9.08 2.76 -33.03
N ARG A 167 8.57 1.54 -32.75
CA ARG A 167 8.01 0.65 -33.80
C ARG A 167 6.81 1.26 -34.51
N SER A 168 5.90 1.89 -33.77
CA SER A 168 4.71 2.55 -34.34
C SER A 168 5.08 3.71 -35.27
N ARG A 169 6.13 4.48 -34.93
CA ARG A 169 6.62 5.58 -35.78
C ARG A 169 7.31 5.09 -37.08
N LEU A 170 7.86 3.87 -37.08
CA LEU A 170 8.47 3.28 -38.27
C LEU A 170 7.44 2.69 -39.24
N LEU A 171 6.21 2.44 -38.78
CA LEU A 171 5.14 1.85 -39.57
C LEU A 171 4.12 2.90 -40.09
N ALA A 172 4.27 4.17 -39.69
CA ALA A 172 3.44 5.31 -40.13
C ALA A 172 4.15 6.13 -41.21
#